data_95444ffb0fdd051dff5f2e9a84aea0d5
#
_entry.id   95444ffb0fdd051dff5f2e9a84aea0d5
#
_cell.length_a   1.000
_cell.length_b   1.000
_cell.length_c   1.000
_cell.angle_alpha   90.00
_cell.angle_beta   90.00
_cell.angle_gamma   90.00
#
_symmetry.space_group_name_H-M   'P 1'
#
loop_
_entity.id
_entity.type
_entity.pdbx_description
1 polymer ?
#
loop_
_entity_poly.entity_id
_entity_poly.type
_entity_poly.pdbx_seq_one_letter_code
_entity_poly.pdbx_strand_id
1 'polypeptide(L)'
;LAVQAEVLSYEGPFGVGYMVASLVPQGKDPRRSFGKALTEAAAVRRQKEGFLVQVARKAIKSYLERGERVRVAEVPPEFTRRAGVFVSLKKEGHLRGCIETVEPTQPNIVAEVVESAISAATRDPRFDPVGPEEVDDLTITVDVLGEPEPVGGLEDLDPKRYGVIVSRGPRRGL
;
A
#
# COMPACT_ATOMS: atom_id res chain seq x y z
N LEU A 1 -26.80 0.74 -8.60
CA LEU A 1 -27.66 1.51 -9.47
C LEU A 1 -27.77 0.83 -10.81
N ALA A 2 -28.98 0.56 -11.32
CA ALA A 2 -29.21 0.31 -12.73
C ALA A 2 -29.10 1.66 -13.44
N VAL A 3 -28.40 1.69 -14.56
CA VAL A 3 -28.14 2.93 -15.30
C VAL A 3 -28.48 2.68 -16.76
N GLN A 4 -29.25 3.58 -17.33
CA GLN A 4 -29.39 3.70 -18.78
C GLN A 4 -28.28 4.65 -19.26
N ALA A 5 -27.43 4.18 -20.16
CA ALA A 5 -26.35 4.96 -20.74
C ALA A 5 -26.65 5.26 -22.20
N GLU A 6 -26.45 6.49 -22.60
CA GLU A 6 -26.56 6.95 -24.00
C GLU A 6 -25.32 7.77 -24.34
N VAL A 7 -24.61 7.38 -25.39
CA VAL A 7 -23.47 8.14 -25.90
C VAL A 7 -23.98 9.27 -26.75
N LEU A 8 -23.76 10.51 -26.34
CA LEU A 8 -24.22 11.71 -27.02
C LEU A 8 -23.28 12.16 -28.14
N SER A 9 -21.97 12.02 -27.89
CA SER A 9 -20.96 12.25 -28.92
C SER A 9 -19.72 11.43 -28.64
N TYR A 10 -18.99 11.10 -29.70
CA TYR A 10 -17.67 10.50 -29.64
C TYR A 10 -16.78 11.13 -30.72
N GLU A 11 -15.70 11.73 -30.32
CA GLU A 11 -14.70 12.33 -31.21
C GLU A 11 -13.32 11.79 -30.84
N GLY A 12 -12.54 11.39 -31.84
CA GLY A 12 -11.21 10.83 -31.64
C GLY A 12 -10.12 11.58 -32.44
N PRO A 13 -9.99 12.92 -32.30
CA PRO A 13 -8.90 13.61 -32.94
C PRO A 13 -7.55 13.20 -32.34
N PHE A 14 -6.55 13.01 -33.20
CA PHE A 14 -5.16 12.76 -32.80
C PHE A 14 -4.90 11.49 -31.95
N GLY A 15 -5.73 10.45 -32.10
CA GLY A 15 -5.54 9.16 -31.42
C GLY A 15 -6.00 9.11 -29.96
N VAL A 16 -6.60 10.18 -29.45
CA VAL A 16 -7.27 10.21 -28.15
C VAL A 16 -8.77 10.35 -28.36
N GLY A 17 -9.56 9.39 -27.84
CA GLY A 17 -11.02 9.42 -27.94
C GLY A 17 -11.65 10.23 -26.81
N TYR A 18 -12.52 11.15 -27.14
CA TYR A 18 -13.38 11.86 -26.21
C TYR A 18 -14.81 11.40 -26.38
N MET A 19 -15.47 11.07 -25.26
CA MET A 19 -16.87 10.62 -25.27
C MET A 19 -17.68 11.47 -24.29
N VAL A 20 -18.81 11.95 -24.75
CA VAL A 20 -19.85 12.51 -23.88
C VAL A 20 -20.99 11.51 -23.83
N ALA A 21 -21.38 11.10 -22.63
CA ALA A 21 -22.47 10.16 -22.42
C ALA A 21 -23.43 10.68 -21.34
N SER A 22 -24.70 10.43 -21.53
CA SER A 22 -25.75 10.62 -20.53
C SER A 22 -25.93 9.34 -19.73
N LEU A 23 -25.92 9.45 -18.40
CA LEU A 23 -26.12 8.34 -17.47
C LEU A 23 -27.35 8.62 -16.62
N VAL A 24 -28.47 7.99 -16.95
CA VAL A 24 -29.73 8.17 -16.22
C VAL A 24 -29.91 7.02 -15.22
N PRO A 25 -29.92 7.29 -13.90
CA PRO A 25 -30.20 6.27 -12.90
C PRO A 25 -31.60 5.69 -13.04
N GLN A 26 -31.72 4.37 -13.16
CA GLN A 26 -32.99 3.63 -13.29
C GLN A 26 -33.44 2.97 -11.98
N GLY A 27 -32.75 3.27 -10.86
CA GLY A 27 -33.04 2.72 -9.54
C GLY A 27 -31.94 1.82 -8.99
N LYS A 28 -32.23 1.10 -7.90
CA LYS A 28 -31.28 0.18 -7.25
C LYS A 28 -31.24 -1.15 -7.99
N ASP A 29 -30.04 -1.57 -8.43
CA ASP A 29 -29.82 -2.94 -8.90
C ASP A 29 -29.27 -3.77 -7.73
N PRO A 30 -30.03 -4.73 -7.18
CA PRO A 30 -29.58 -5.55 -6.05
C PRO A 30 -28.36 -6.41 -6.39
N ARG A 31 -28.10 -6.68 -7.68
CA ARG A 31 -26.92 -7.44 -8.13
C ARG A 31 -25.64 -6.61 -8.12
N ARG A 32 -25.75 -5.28 -8.01
CA ARG A 32 -24.63 -4.33 -7.98
C ARG A 32 -24.43 -3.74 -6.57
N SER A 33 -24.39 -4.61 -5.58
CA SER A 33 -24.06 -4.23 -4.21
C SER A 33 -22.53 -4.12 -4.03
N PHE A 34 -21.92 -3.10 -4.65
CA PHE A 34 -20.46 -2.91 -4.64
C PHE A 34 -19.88 -2.83 -3.23
N GLY A 35 -20.54 -2.14 -2.31
CA GLY A 35 -20.08 -2.02 -0.94
C GLY A 35 -19.95 -3.39 -0.25
N LYS A 36 -20.97 -4.24 -0.36
CA LYS A 36 -20.95 -5.58 0.23
C LYS A 36 -19.88 -6.47 -0.41
N ALA A 37 -19.77 -6.45 -1.75
CA ALA A 37 -18.77 -7.22 -2.47
C ALA A 37 -17.35 -6.76 -2.13
N LEU A 38 -17.10 -5.46 -1.96
CA LEU A 38 -15.81 -4.92 -1.54
C LEU A 38 -15.45 -5.35 -0.12
N THR A 39 -16.41 -5.29 0.81
CA THR A 39 -16.20 -5.72 2.20
C THR A 39 -15.92 -7.22 2.30
N GLU A 40 -16.66 -8.06 1.56
CA GLU A 40 -16.41 -9.50 1.50
C GLU A 40 -15.04 -9.82 0.88
N ALA A 41 -14.67 -9.16 -0.22
CA ALA A 41 -13.37 -9.30 -0.85
C ALA A 41 -12.23 -8.87 0.09
N ALA A 42 -12.40 -7.79 0.84
CA ALA A 42 -11.45 -7.34 1.86
C ALA A 42 -11.30 -8.37 2.99
N ALA A 43 -12.39 -8.97 3.46
CA ALA A 43 -12.37 -10.00 4.49
C ALA A 43 -11.62 -11.27 4.02
N VAL A 44 -11.90 -11.74 2.80
CA VAL A 44 -11.19 -12.90 2.21
C VAL A 44 -9.70 -12.61 2.04
N ARG A 45 -9.34 -11.39 1.60
CA ARG A 45 -7.94 -10.99 1.47
C ARG A 45 -7.23 -10.99 2.83
N ARG A 46 -7.84 -10.44 3.90
CA ARG A 46 -7.27 -10.45 5.25
C ARG A 46 -6.96 -11.85 5.77
N GLN A 47 -7.80 -12.85 5.45
CA GLN A 47 -7.54 -14.25 5.83
C GLN A 47 -6.30 -14.84 5.16
N LYS A 48 -5.86 -14.28 4.05
CA LYS A 48 -4.69 -14.73 3.28
C LYS A 48 -3.45 -13.85 3.50
N GLU A 49 -3.53 -12.85 4.37
CA GLU A 49 -2.39 -11.98 4.68
C GLU A 49 -1.26 -12.77 5.33
N GLY A 50 -0.05 -12.58 4.82
CA GLY A 50 1.15 -13.13 5.45
C GLY A 50 1.47 -12.47 6.79
N PHE A 51 2.37 -13.08 7.55
CA PHE A 51 2.72 -12.67 8.92
C PHE A 51 3.08 -11.17 9.03
N LEU A 52 3.96 -10.65 8.19
CA LEU A 52 4.39 -9.24 8.27
C LEU A 52 3.24 -8.26 7.95
N VAL A 53 2.35 -8.62 7.04
CA VAL A 53 1.16 -7.80 6.72
C VAL A 53 0.18 -7.77 7.89
N GLN A 54 -0.02 -8.91 8.57
CA GLN A 54 -0.83 -8.97 9.79
C GLN A 54 -0.23 -8.12 10.91
N VAL A 55 1.10 -8.15 11.08
CA VAL A 55 1.82 -7.29 12.04
C VAL A 55 1.62 -5.82 11.70
N ALA A 56 1.79 -5.42 10.44
CA ALA A 56 1.59 -4.05 9.98
C ALA A 56 0.17 -3.56 10.27
N ARG A 57 -0.86 -4.34 9.92
CA ARG A 57 -2.27 -4.01 10.17
C ARG A 57 -2.55 -3.87 11.66
N LYS A 58 -2.07 -4.82 12.48
CA LYS A 58 -2.23 -4.78 13.93
C LYS A 58 -1.54 -3.54 14.54
N ALA A 59 -0.35 -3.18 14.02
CA ALA A 59 0.39 -2.01 14.48
C ALA A 59 -0.36 -0.71 14.19
N ILE A 60 -0.85 -0.55 12.94
CA ILE A 60 -1.66 0.61 12.56
C ILE A 60 -2.90 0.71 13.45
N LYS A 61 -3.67 -0.38 13.56
CA LYS A 61 -4.92 -0.40 14.33
C LYS A 61 -4.69 -0.05 15.80
N SER A 62 -3.71 -0.69 16.46
CA SER A 62 -3.37 -0.41 17.85
C SER A 62 -2.95 1.04 18.07
N TYR A 63 -2.15 1.58 17.15
CA TYR A 63 -1.67 2.95 17.27
C TYR A 63 -2.79 3.98 17.06
N LEU A 64 -3.64 3.81 16.06
CA LEU A 64 -4.74 4.72 15.78
C LEU A 64 -5.83 4.70 16.87
N GLU A 65 -6.11 3.52 17.44
CA GLU A 65 -7.14 3.36 18.47
C GLU A 65 -6.65 3.77 19.87
N ARG A 66 -5.38 3.50 20.22
CA ARG A 66 -4.87 3.59 21.59
C ARG A 66 -3.56 4.38 21.74
N GLY A 67 -2.92 4.78 20.65
CA GLY A 67 -1.58 5.37 20.68
C GLY A 67 -0.46 4.38 21.02
N GLU A 68 -0.74 3.07 21.02
CA GLU A 68 0.18 2.04 21.46
C GLU A 68 0.95 1.40 20.31
N ARG A 69 2.25 1.20 20.51
CA ARG A 69 3.10 0.41 19.61
C ARG A 69 3.06 -1.05 19.97
N VAL A 70 2.68 -1.88 19.02
CA VAL A 70 2.63 -3.34 19.21
C VAL A 70 4.05 -3.89 19.40
N ARG A 71 4.21 -4.74 20.42
CA ARG A 71 5.39 -5.59 20.58
C ARG A 71 5.01 -7.03 20.23
N VAL A 72 5.78 -7.62 19.31
CA VAL A 72 5.62 -9.03 18.94
C VAL A 72 6.57 -9.83 19.81
N ALA A 73 6.02 -10.67 20.70
CA ALA A 73 6.81 -11.42 21.69
C ALA A 73 7.65 -12.52 21.04
N GLU A 74 7.09 -13.21 20.06
CA GLU A 74 7.76 -14.29 19.33
C GLU A 74 7.99 -13.86 17.88
N VAL A 75 9.25 -13.53 17.56
CA VAL A 75 9.67 -13.17 16.20
C VAL A 75 10.12 -14.46 15.50
N PRO A 76 9.49 -14.83 14.37
CA PRO A 76 9.94 -15.98 13.59
C PRO A 76 11.40 -15.84 13.17
N PRO A 77 12.17 -16.95 13.15
CA PRO A 77 13.61 -16.92 12.89
C PRO A 77 14.03 -16.16 11.64
N GLU A 78 13.25 -16.26 10.56
CA GLU A 78 13.47 -15.60 9.27
C GLU A 78 13.39 -14.07 9.34
N PHE A 79 12.73 -13.50 10.38
CA PHE A 79 12.55 -12.06 10.57
C PHE A 79 13.39 -11.47 11.71
N THR A 80 14.30 -12.24 12.30
CA THR A 80 15.16 -11.77 13.40
C THR A 80 16.29 -10.87 12.93
N ARG A 81 16.68 -10.95 11.65
CA ARG A 81 17.71 -10.07 11.08
C ARG A 81 17.22 -8.63 10.95
N ARG A 82 18.16 -7.70 10.83
CA ARG A 82 17.85 -6.32 10.45
C ARG A 82 17.76 -6.21 8.93
N ALA A 83 16.76 -5.50 8.45
CA ALA A 83 16.62 -5.13 7.03
C ALA A 83 15.75 -3.90 6.92
N GLY A 84 15.96 -3.11 5.89
CA GLY A 84 15.02 -2.07 5.49
C GLY A 84 13.70 -2.67 5.01
N VAL A 85 12.61 -1.93 5.11
CA VAL A 85 11.29 -2.37 4.67
C VAL A 85 10.55 -1.24 3.95
N PHE A 86 9.70 -1.61 2.99
CA PHE A 86 8.68 -0.73 2.41
C PHE A 86 7.32 -1.17 2.88
N VAL A 87 6.56 -0.25 3.44
CA VAL A 87 5.17 -0.50 3.80
C VAL A 87 4.29 0.43 2.98
N SER A 88 3.48 -0.14 2.08
CA SER A 88 2.54 0.60 1.25
C SER A 88 1.11 0.29 1.67
N LEU A 89 0.33 1.34 1.80
CA LEU A 89 -1.09 1.29 2.10
C LEU A 89 -1.87 1.74 0.86
N LYS A 90 -2.85 0.95 0.44
CA LYS A 90 -3.74 1.29 -0.68
C LYS A 90 -5.19 1.17 -0.23
N LYS A 91 -6.02 2.10 -0.69
CA LYS A 91 -7.48 2.05 -0.52
C LYS A 91 -8.11 2.07 -1.90
N GLU A 92 -8.97 1.09 -2.18
CA GLU A 92 -9.64 0.96 -3.49
C GLU A 92 -8.66 0.97 -4.70
N GLY A 93 -7.43 0.43 -4.50
CA GLY A 93 -6.39 0.40 -5.51
C GLY A 93 -5.51 1.65 -5.60
N HIS A 94 -5.88 2.75 -4.95
CA HIS A 94 -5.11 3.99 -4.92
C HIS A 94 -4.15 4.03 -3.72
N LEU A 95 -2.98 4.64 -3.91
CA LEU A 95 -2.02 4.86 -2.83
C LEU A 95 -2.67 5.73 -1.75
N ARG A 96 -2.52 5.32 -0.48
CA ARG A 96 -3.07 5.98 0.70
C ARG A 96 -2.00 6.33 1.74
N GLY A 97 -0.83 5.75 1.62
CA GLY A 97 0.36 6.02 2.41
C GLY A 97 1.46 5.04 2.05
N CYS A 98 2.70 5.49 2.11
CA CYS A 98 3.86 4.64 1.87
C CYS A 98 5.07 5.25 2.59
N ILE A 99 5.72 4.44 3.41
CA ILE A 99 7.02 4.81 4.01
C ILE A 99 7.99 3.67 3.79
N GLU A 100 9.21 4.07 3.50
CA GLU A 100 10.35 3.21 3.26
C GLU A 100 11.47 3.48 4.25
N THR A 101 12.17 2.43 4.66
CA THR A 101 13.46 2.51 5.33
C THR A 101 14.45 1.70 4.51
N VAL A 102 15.44 2.35 3.93
CA VAL A 102 16.52 1.67 3.20
C VAL A 102 17.50 1.06 4.18
N GLU A 103 17.89 1.85 5.19
CA GLU A 103 18.73 1.41 6.29
C GLU A 103 17.86 1.08 7.51
N PRO A 104 17.96 -0.15 8.05
CA PRO A 104 17.12 -0.55 9.17
C PRO A 104 17.44 0.25 10.42
N THR A 105 16.43 0.81 11.05
CA THR A 105 16.51 1.60 12.27
C THR A 105 16.20 0.77 13.53
N GLN A 106 15.49 -0.35 13.35
CA GLN A 106 15.02 -1.21 14.41
C GLN A 106 15.85 -2.48 14.57
N PRO A 107 15.74 -3.22 15.70
CA PRO A 107 16.55 -4.40 15.98
C PRO A 107 16.26 -5.61 15.06
N ASN A 108 15.12 -5.67 14.43
CA ASN A 108 14.71 -6.75 13.52
C ASN A 108 13.64 -6.28 12.54
N ILE A 109 13.38 -7.11 11.51
CA ILE A 109 12.38 -6.83 10.46
C ILE A 109 10.98 -6.57 11.04
N VAL A 110 10.55 -7.31 12.05
CA VAL A 110 9.21 -7.16 12.63
C VAL A 110 9.05 -5.79 13.30
N ALA A 111 10.04 -5.35 14.06
CA ALA A 111 10.03 -4.02 14.67
C ALA A 111 10.10 -2.90 13.62
N GLU A 112 10.88 -3.10 12.55
CA GLU A 112 10.95 -2.16 11.42
C GLU A 112 9.58 -2.03 10.73
N VAL A 113 8.90 -3.14 10.49
CA VAL A 113 7.54 -3.16 9.91
C VAL A 113 6.54 -2.41 10.80
N VAL A 114 6.61 -2.58 12.12
CA VAL A 114 5.74 -1.87 13.07
C VAL A 114 5.88 -0.35 12.93
N GLU A 115 7.12 0.16 12.96
CA GLU A 115 7.38 1.60 12.87
C GLU A 115 7.05 2.16 11.48
N SER A 116 7.43 1.45 10.42
CA SER A 116 7.14 1.88 9.04
C SER A 116 5.65 1.87 8.74
N ALA A 117 4.89 0.88 9.23
CA ALA A 117 3.45 0.82 9.06
C ALA A 117 2.73 1.98 9.77
N ILE A 118 3.10 2.29 11.00
CA ILE A 118 2.58 3.44 11.74
C ILE A 118 2.92 4.74 11.00
N SER A 119 4.16 4.88 10.54
CA SER A 119 4.60 6.06 9.81
C SER A 119 3.87 6.23 8.48
N ALA A 120 3.68 5.15 7.72
CA ALA A 120 2.90 5.17 6.47
C ALA A 120 1.44 5.60 6.69
N ALA A 121 0.84 5.23 7.82
CA ALA A 121 -0.53 5.60 8.15
C ALA A 121 -0.67 7.04 8.70
N THR A 122 0.38 7.61 9.31
CA THR A 122 0.24 8.84 10.10
C THR A 122 1.20 9.96 9.75
N ARG A 123 2.28 9.68 9.01
CA ARG A 123 3.38 10.62 8.76
C ARG A 123 3.78 10.78 7.31
N ASP A 124 3.07 10.15 6.38
CA ASP A 124 3.31 10.37 4.95
C ASP A 124 2.80 11.78 4.58
N PRO A 125 3.69 12.72 4.21
CA PRO A 125 3.30 14.11 4.01
C PRO A 125 2.41 14.33 2.77
N ARG A 126 2.21 13.30 1.95
CA ARG A 126 1.36 13.36 0.76
C ARG A 126 -0.12 13.15 1.07
N PHE A 127 -0.45 12.68 2.28
CA PHE A 127 -1.80 12.26 2.66
C PHE A 127 -2.14 12.73 4.08
N ASP A 128 -3.41 12.97 4.33
CA ASP A 128 -3.90 13.10 5.69
C ASP A 128 -3.74 11.78 6.47
N PRO A 129 -3.57 11.79 7.78
CA PRO A 129 -3.52 10.58 8.58
C PRO A 129 -4.70 9.64 8.31
N VAL A 130 -4.42 8.34 8.29
CA VAL A 130 -5.45 7.30 8.12
C VAL A 130 -6.38 7.31 9.34
N GLY A 131 -7.70 7.26 9.10
CA GLY A 131 -8.69 7.08 10.16
C GLY A 131 -8.77 5.63 10.65
N PRO A 132 -9.10 5.38 11.94
CA PRO A 132 -9.25 4.02 12.47
C PRO A 132 -10.24 3.16 11.68
N GLU A 133 -11.31 3.78 11.16
CA GLU A 133 -12.35 3.13 10.35
C GLU A 133 -11.88 2.69 8.97
N GLU A 134 -10.77 3.26 8.47
CA GLU A 134 -10.21 2.91 7.16
C GLU A 134 -9.36 1.62 7.20
N VAL A 135 -8.82 1.27 8.38
CA VAL A 135 -7.77 0.24 8.50
C VAL A 135 -8.20 -1.11 7.93
N ASP A 136 -9.46 -1.47 8.11
CA ASP A 136 -9.99 -2.74 7.62
C ASP A 136 -10.17 -2.79 6.09
N ASP A 137 -10.28 -1.63 5.43
CA ASP A 137 -10.42 -1.52 3.98
C ASP A 137 -9.06 -1.41 3.26
N LEU A 138 -7.99 -1.14 3.99
CA LEU A 138 -6.66 -1.03 3.41
C LEU A 138 -6.15 -2.35 2.83
N THR A 139 -5.56 -2.27 1.66
CA THR A 139 -4.62 -3.28 1.15
C THR A 139 -3.23 -2.88 1.58
N ILE A 140 -2.58 -3.74 2.35
CA ILE A 140 -1.23 -3.50 2.87
C ILE A 140 -0.26 -4.41 2.13
N THR A 141 0.86 -3.85 1.68
CA THR A 141 2.01 -4.62 1.19
C THR A 141 3.22 -4.30 2.03
N VAL A 142 4.04 -5.31 2.28
CA VAL A 142 5.31 -5.21 3.00
C VAL A 142 6.38 -5.87 2.17
N ASP A 143 7.36 -5.08 1.73
CA ASP A 143 8.52 -5.56 1.00
C ASP A 143 9.73 -5.45 1.93
N VAL A 144 10.46 -6.57 2.10
CA VAL A 144 11.69 -6.63 2.90
C VAL A 144 12.88 -6.54 1.96
N LEU A 145 13.72 -5.54 2.19
CA LEU A 145 14.88 -5.31 1.33
C LEU A 145 15.96 -6.36 1.53
N GLY A 146 16.62 -6.71 0.43
CA GLY A 146 17.88 -7.40 0.44
C GLY A 146 19.04 -6.50 0.89
N GLU A 147 20.24 -7.05 0.94
CA GLU A 147 21.46 -6.28 1.10
C GLU A 147 21.73 -5.46 -0.17
N PRO A 148 22.13 -4.17 -0.06
CA PRO A 148 22.49 -3.39 -1.23
C PRO A 148 23.70 -3.99 -1.95
N GLU A 149 23.59 -4.14 -3.26
CA GLU A 149 24.67 -4.60 -4.13
C GLU A 149 25.21 -3.42 -4.95
N PRO A 150 26.54 -3.29 -5.14
CA PRO A 150 27.08 -2.26 -6.00
C PRO A 150 26.69 -2.51 -7.46
N VAL A 151 26.33 -1.47 -8.18
CA VAL A 151 26.02 -1.49 -9.61
C VAL A 151 27.29 -1.24 -10.39
N GLY A 152 27.67 -2.13 -11.30
CA GLY A 152 28.85 -2.00 -12.17
C GLY A 152 28.56 -1.17 -13.41
N GLY A 153 27.36 -1.25 -13.95
CA GLY A 153 26.94 -0.54 -15.15
C GLY A 153 25.43 -0.54 -15.36
N LEU A 154 24.98 0.12 -16.42
CA LEU A 154 23.55 0.19 -16.76
C LEU A 154 22.96 -1.19 -17.10
N GLU A 155 23.77 -2.12 -17.54
CA GLU A 155 23.39 -3.50 -17.86
C GLU A 155 22.97 -4.32 -16.64
N ASP A 156 23.39 -3.91 -15.43
CA ASP A 156 23.04 -4.56 -14.18
C ASP A 156 21.64 -4.12 -13.67
N LEU A 157 21.06 -3.08 -14.28
CA LEU A 157 19.79 -2.51 -13.88
C LEU A 157 18.62 -3.32 -14.43
N ASP A 158 18.08 -4.24 -13.63
CA ASP A 158 16.83 -4.94 -13.93
C ASP A 158 15.68 -4.35 -13.11
N PRO A 159 14.79 -3.52 -13.71
CA PRO A 159 13.69 -2.86 -12.98
C PRO A 159 12.60 -3.83 -12.49
N LYS A 160 12.65 -5.11 -12.91
CA LYS A 160 11.73 -6.15 -12.40
C LYS A 160 12.27 -6.80 -11.13
N ARG A 161 13.56 -6.66 -10.86
CA ARG A 161 14.26 -7.36 -9.78
C ARG A 161 14.81 -6.41 -8.72
N TYR A 162 15.25 -5.22 -9.11
CA TYR A 162 15.97 -4.30 -8.23
C TYR A 162 15.34 -2.91 -8.21
N GLY A 163 15.33 -2.28 -7.04
CA GLY A 163 15.30 -0.83 -6.90
C GLY A 163 16.71 -0.26 -7.00
N VAL A 164 16.85 1.00 -7.40
CA VAL A 164 18.16 1.66 -7.57
C VAL A 164 18.33 2.74 -6.53
N ILE A 165 19.40 2.66 -5.75
CA ILE A 165 19.79 3.71 -4.81
C ILE A 165 20.78 4.63 -5.53
N VAL A 166 20.42 5.89 -5.68
CA VAL A 166 21.30 6.92 -6.24
C VAL A 166 21.79 7.83 -5.13
N SER A 167 23.11 8.05 -5.05
CA SER A 167 23.71 8.97 -4.08
C SER A 167 24.64 9.98 -4.75
N ARG A 168 24.59 11.23 -4.29
CA ARG A 168 25.53 12.29 -4.67
C ARG A 168 25.92 13.09 -3.43
N GLY A 169 27.11 12.80 -2.88
CA GLY A 169 27.52 13.35 -1.60
C GLY A 169 26.52 12.96 -0.49
N PRO A 170 26.01 13.91 0.30
CA PRO A 170 25.07 13.62 1.37
C PRO A 170 23.63 13.39 0.88
N ARG A 171 23.33 13.60 -0.42
CA ARG A 171 22.00 13.41 -0.99
C ARG A 171 21.86 11.98 -1.49
N ARG A 172 20.78 11.32 -1.07
CA ARG A 172 20.43 9.97 -1.46
C ARG A 172 18.95 9.92 -1.86
N GLY A 173 18.61 9.11 -2.87
CA GLY A 173 17.26 8.87 -3.36
C GLY A 173 17.12 7.43 -3.86
N LEU A 174 15.88 6.97 -3.91
CA LEU A 174 15.43 5.71 -4.50
C LEU A 174 14.61 5.99 -5.73
#